data_2f1d4fa44d2c47899bc8568baa062ba4
#
_entry.id   2f1d4fa44d2c47899bc8568baa062ba4
#
_cell.length_a   1.000
_cell.length_b   1.000
_cell.length_c   1.000
_cell.angle_alpha   90.00
_cell.angle_beta   90.00
_cell.angle_gamma   90.00
#
_symmetry.space_group_name_H-M   'P 1'
#
loop_
_entity.id
_entity.type
_entity.pdbx_description
1 polymer ?
#
loop_
_entity_poly.entity_id
_entity_poly.type
_entity_poly.pdbx_seq_one_letter_code
_entity_poly.pdbx_strand_id
1 'polypeptide(L)'
;MKRHVLGMAVVLAVVASSLVGWEALAGRLAPSPTVVSTVDLPRVLDSLAEWQAEVDRSQAAAEQFQQDLRQRSEELEALDADLEVFVVGTPKHTEAQRLVKKASIDLRAFMGLADMQETRTKQRAMLRIYNHIRDASAELADRDGYGLVIMDDSAIPIPEDSRDVLGDISARRVLYASSTLDITQMLIDYMNTQWRAAHGN
;
A
#
# COMPACT_ATOMS: atom_id res chain seq x y z
N MET A 1 -81.50 10.68 4.86
CA MET A 1 -80.42 10.82 3.87
C MET A 1 -79.16 11.60 4.38
N LYS A 2 -79.28 12.68 5.16
CA LYS A 2 -78.13 13.46 5.62
C LYS A 2 -77.14 12.72 6.57
N ARG A 3 -77.60 11.74 7.37
CA ARG A 3 -76.74 10.98 8.34
C ARG A 3 -75.85 9.97 7.66
N HIS A 4 -76.20 9.39 6.54
CA HIS A 4 -75.42 8.41 5.80
C HIS A 4 -74.29 9.08 4.98
N VAL A 5 -74.52 10.29 4.49
CA VAL A 5 -73.52 11.08 3.75
C VAL A 5 -72.42 11.55 4.66
N LEU A 6 -72.73 11.91 5.93
CA LEU A 6 -71.73 12.31 6.91
C LEU A 6 -70.87 11.15 7.31
N GLY A 7 -71.42 9.93 7.50
CA GLY A 7 -70.69 8.72 7.83
C GLY A 7 -69.69 8.32 6.71
N MET A 8 -70.14 8.41 5.45
CA MET A 8 -69.33 8.07 4.29
C MET A 8 -68.16 9.06 4.08
N ALA A 9 -68.38 10.34 4.36
CA ALA A 9 -67.30 11.36 4.29
C ALA A 9 -66.23 11.16 5.34
N VAL A 10 -66.56 10.74 6.57
CA VAL A 10 -65.58 10.44 7.64
C VAL A 10 -64.75 9.20 7.32
N VAL A 11 -65.34 8.14 6.76
CA VAL A 11 -64.62 6.92 6.34
C VAL A 11 -63.68 7.22 5.19
N LEU A 12 -64.07 8.02 4.21
CA LEU A 12 -63.18 8.45 3.12
C LEU A 12 -61.99 9.29 3.60
N ALA A 13 -62.20 10.18 4.58
CA ALA A 13 -61.14 10.99 5.15
C ALA A 13 -60.12 10.15 5.92
N VAL A 14 -60.54 9.10 6.66
CA VAL A 14 -59.66 8.20 7.41
C VAL A 14 -58.83 7.33 6.45
N VAL A 15 -59.43 6.85 5.34
CA VAL A 15 -58.67 6.05 4.34
C VAL A 15 -57.66 6.93 3.60
N ALA A 16 -58.02 8.17 3.25
CA ALA A 16 -57.05 9.08 2.60
C ALA A 16 -55.87 9.44 3.52
N SER A 17 -56.13 9.62 4.81
CA SER A 17 -55.07 9.93 5.79
C SER A 17 -54.11 8.75 6.00
N SER A 18 -54.60 7.50 5.92
CA SER A 18 -53.75 6.30 6.08
C SER A 18 -52.86 6.06 4.86
N LEU A 19 -53.28 6.41 3.64
CA LEU A 19 -52.50 6.28 2.42
C LEU A 19 -51.31 7.28 2.39
N VAL A 20 -51.56 8.54 2.77
CA VAL A 20 -50.52 9.57 2.82
C VAL A 20 -49.47 9.28 3.92
N GLY A 21 -49.87 8.68 5.05
CA GLY A 21 -48.98 8.31 6.13
C GLY A 21 -48.02 7.15 5.77
N TRP A 22 -48.47 6.24 4.90
CA TRP A 22 -47.67 5.08 4.47
C TRP A 22 -46.54 5.49 3.53
N GLU A 23 -46.74 6.39 2.58
CA GLU A 23 -45.69 6.88 1.69
C GLU A 23 -44.62 7.67 2.44
N ALA A 24 -45.01 8.48 3.44
CA ALA A 24 -44.09 9.22 4.28
C ALA A 24 -43.23 8.32 5.20
N LEU A 25 -43.78 7.16 5.60
CA LEU A 25 -43.06 6.19 6.42
C LEU A 25 -42.13 5.32 5.57
N ALA A 26 -42.52 4.93 4.36
CA ALA A 26 -41.75 4.14 3.41
C ALA A 26 -40.49 4.91 2.93
N GLY A 27 -40.60 6.23 2.72
CA GLY A 27 -39.49 7.08 2.35
C GLY A 27 -38.43 7.25 3.46
N ARG A 28 -38.79 7.02 4.72
CA ARG A 28 -37.86 7.09 5.86
C ARG A 28 -37.10 5.79 6.13
N LEU A 29 -37.53 4.68 5.54
CA LEU A 29 -36.95 3.36 5.73
C LEU A 29 -36.01 2.95 4.57
N ALA A 30 -36.00 3.71 3.46
CA ALA A 30 -35.06 3.46 2.39
C ALA A 30 -33.67 3.94 2.85
N PRO A 31 -32.67 3.05 2.87
CA PRO A 31 -31.28 3.47 3.16
C PRO A 31 -30.85 4.50 2.10
N SER A 32 -30.13 5.53 2.53
CA SER A 32 -29.55 6.49 1.59
C SER A 32 -28.68 5.73 0.57
N PRO A 33 -28.70 6.12 -0.72
CA PRO A 33 -27.81 5.52 -1.70
C PRO A 33 -26.37 5.62 -1.25
N THR A 34 -25.67 4.49 -1.25
CA THR A 34 -24.23 4.46 -0.92
C THR A 34 -23.45 5.13 -2.05
N VAL A 35 -22.73 6.20 -1.74
CA VAL A 35 -21.81 6.85 -2.67
C VAL A 35 -20.53 6.02 -2.71
N VAL A 36 -20.19 5.55 -3.92
CA VAL A 36 -18.97 4.75 -4.16
C VAL A 36 -17.94 5.64 -4.82
N SER A 37 -16.67 5.51 -4.41
CA SER A 37 -15.53 6.12 -5.10
C SER A 37 -14.46 5.08 -5.42
N THR A 38 -13.57 5.43 -6.34
CA THR A 38 -12.49 4.55 -6.79
C THR A 38 -11.12 5.22 -6.64
N VAL A 39 -10.10 4.40 -6.47
CA VAL A 39 -8.70 4.84 -6.33
C VAL A 39 -7.80 3.93 -7.15
N ASP A 40 -6.96 4.52 -7.99
CA ASP A 40 -5.84 3.87 -8.67
C ASP A 40 -4.66 3.78 -7.70
N LEU A 41 -4.51 2.61 -7.05
CA LEU A 41 -3.48 2.39 -6.03
C LEU A 41 -2.05 2.49 -6.58
N PRO A 42 -1.69 1.93 -7.75
CA PRO A 42 -0.39 2.15 -8.38
C PRO A 42 -0.06 3.64 -8.54
N ARG A 43 -0.98 4.41 -9.10
CA ARG A 43 -0.79 5.85 -9.29
C ARG A 43 -0.64 6.60 -7.97
N VAL A 44 -1.38 6.22 -6.93
CA VAL A 44 -1.20 6.78 -5.58
C VAL A 44 0.23 6.53 -5.12
N LEU A 45 0.68 5.27 -5.11
CA LEU A 45 2.03 4.89 -4.65
C LEU A 45 3.12 5.68 -5.37
N ASP A 46 3.07 5.73 -6.71
CA ASP A 46 4.07 6.41 -7.53
C ASP A 46 4.14 7.91 -7.28
N SER A 47 3.04 8.51 -6.79
CA SER A 47 2.91 9.96 -6.57
C SER A 47 3.10 10.39 -5.12
N LEU A 48 3.26 9.46 -4.18
CA LEU A 48 3.42 9.78 -2.76
C LEU A 48 4.85 10.22 -2.42
N ALA A 49 4.98 11.38 -1.80
CA ALA A 49 6.25 11.87 -1.25
C ALA A 49 6.83 10.92 -0.19
N GLU A 50 5.99 10.26 0.60
CA GLU A 50 6.41 9.24 1.56
C GLU A 50 7.08 8.04 0.86
N TRP A 51 6.50 7.57 -0.26
CA TRP A 51 7.08 6.49 -1.05
C TRP A 51 8.42 6.89 -1.66
N GLN A 52 8.50 8.09 -2.23
CA GLN A 52 9.74 8.61 -2.79
C GLN A 52 10.86 8.70 -1.73
N ALA A 53 10.54 9.20 -0.55
CA ALA A 53 11.49 9.26 0.56
C ALA A 53 11.95 7.87 1.03
N GLU A 54 11.12 6.84 0.88
CA GLU A 54 11.51 5.45 1.20
C GLU A 54 12.41 4.86 0.11
N VAL A 55 12.16 5.17 -1.17
CA VAL A 55 13.02 4.81 -2.29
C VAL A 55 14.41 5.43 -2.11
N ASP A 56 14.48 6.72 -1.80
CA ASP A 56 15.76 7.43 -1.58
C ASP A 56 16.55 6.84 -0.41
N ARG A 57 15.87 6.49 0.69
CA ARG A 57 16.49 5.79 1.83
C ARG A 57 17.02 4.41 1.47
N SER A 58 16.24 3.66 0.69
CA SER A 58 16.65 2.33 0.22
C SER A 58 17.88 2.42 -0.69
N GLN A 59 17.94 3.42 -1.56
CA GLN A 59 19.09 3.66 -2.43
C GLN A 59 20.34 4.03 -1.63
N ALA A 60 20.23 4.97 -0.68
CA ALA A 60 21.35 5.34 0.19
C ALA A 60 21.87 4.14 1.02
N ALA A 61 20.96 3.29 1.52
CA ALA A 61 21.34 2.07 2.23
C ALA A 61 22.07 1.06 1.32
N ALA A 62 21.62 0.93 0.06
CA ALA A 62 22.30 0.07 -0.93
C ALA A 62 23.70 0.58 -1.29
N GLU A 63 23.87 1.90 -1.43
CA GLU A 63 25.19 2.51 -1.67
C GLU A 63 26.14 2.28 -0.49
N GLN A 64 25.67 2.46 0.74
CA GLN A 64 26.44 2.19 1.95
C GLN A 64 26.84 0.71 2.03
N PHE A 65 25.91 -0.20 1.77
CA PHE A 65 26.18 -1.63 1.73
C PHE A 65 27.27 -1.98 0.71
N GLN A 66 27.23 -1.39 -0.49
CA GLN A 66 28.25 -1.60 -1.51
C GLN A 66 29.64 -1.09 -1.09
N GLN A 67 29.69 0.01 -0.33
CA GLN A 67 30.94 0.52 0.24
C GLN A 67 31.50 -0.45 1.29
N ASP A 68 30.66 -0.88 2.23
CA ASP A 68 31.07 -1.81 3.29
C ASP A 68 31.49 -3.17 2.71
N LEU A 69 30.82 -3.63 1.65
CA LEU A 69 31.17 -4.86 0.94
C LEU A 69 32.55 -4.76 0.29
N ARG A 70 32.84 -3.65 -0.40
CA ARG A 70 34.17 -3.41 -0.99
C ARG A 70 35.26 -3.40 0.07
N GLN A 71 35.07 -2.66 1.15
CA GLN A 71 36.05 -2.60 2.25
C GLN A 71 36.34 -3.98 2.85
N ARG A 72 35.31 -4.81 3.07
CA ARG A 72 35.50 -6.18 3.62
C ARG A 72 36.16 -7.12 2.62
N SER A 73 35.90 -6.93 1.32
CA SER A 73 36.54 -7.69 0.26
C SER A 73 38.05 -7.35 0.15
N GLU A 74 38.38 -6.07 0.20
CA GLU A 74 39.79 -5.58 0.22
C GLU A 74 40.52 -6.08 1.45
N GLU A 75 39.89 -6.08 2.64
CA GLU A 75 40.49 -6.66 3.86
C GLU A 75 40.76 -8.15 3.71
N LEU A 76 39.85 -8.92 3.12
CA LEU A 76 40.03 -10.34 2.86
C LEU A 76 41.19 -10.59 1.87
N GLU A 77 41.25 -9.80 0.77
CA GLU A 77 42.37 -9.90 -0.19
C GLU A 77 43.71 -9.58 0.44
N ALA A 78 43.79 -8.58 1.32
CA ALA A 78 45.01 -8.25 2.04
C ALA A 78 45.46 -9.38 2.99
N LEU A 79 44.51 -10.01 3.70
CA LEU A 79 44.79 -11.15 4.57
C LEU A 79 45.21 -12.38 3.77
N ASP A 80 44.67 -12.61 2.60
CA ASP A 80 45.09 -13.69 1.69
C ASP A 80 46.51 -13.45 1.17
N ALA A 81 46.85 -12.22 0.76
CA ALA A 81 48.18 -11.86 0.35
C ALA A 81 49.23 -12.05 1.49
N ASP A 82 48.87 -11.67 2.72
CA ASP A 82 49.73 -11.91 3.89
C ASP A 82 49.93 -13.40 4.16
N LEU A 83 48.91 -14.24 3.95
CA LEU A 83 49.00 -15.69 4.12
C LEU A 83 50.02 -16.30 3.16
N GLU A 84 50.10 -15.83 1.91
CA GLU A 84 51.05 -16.32 0.90
C GLU A 84 52.52 -16.06 1.25
N VAL A 85 52.79 -15.05 2.08
CA VAL A 85 54.17 -14.68 2.51
C VAL A 85 54.71 -15.65 3.56
N PHE A 86 53.85 -16.32 4.34
CA PHE A 86 54.29 -17.17 5.44
C PHE A 86 54.58 -18.62 5.00
N VAL A 87 55.64 -19.22 5.53
CA VAL A 87 56.00 -20.60 5.26
C VAL A 87 54.96 -21.55 5.89
N VAL A 88 54.47 -22.47 5.07
CA VAL A 88 53.49 -23.48 5.47
C VAL A 88 54.00 -24.30 6.68
N GLY A 89 53.12 -24.51 7.67
CA GLY A 89 53.42 -25.25 8.89
C GLY A 89 54.02 -24.40 10.02
N THR A 90 54.30 -23.12 9.80
CA THR A 90 54.72 -22.22 10.87
C THR A 90 53.53 -21.70 11.70
N PRO A 91 53.77 -21.30 12.98
CA PRO A 91 52.71 -20.68 13.79
C PRO A 91 52.13 -19.42 13.15
N LYS A 92 52.93 -18.62 12.43
CA LYS A 92 52.48 -17.44 11.70
C LYS A 92 51.53 -17.80 10.53
N HIS A 93 51.86 -18.83 9.74
CA HIS A 93 51.02 -19.31 8.68
C HIS A 93 49.66 -19.80 9.24
N THR A 94 49.67 -20.56 10.35
CA THR A 94 48.42 -21.06 10.97
C THR A 94 47.54 -19.91 11.46
N GLU A 95 48.12 -18.87 12.03
CA GLU A 95 47.38 -17.68 12.49
C GLU A 95 46.82 -16.88 11.31
N ALA A 96 47.60 -16.64 10.24
CA ALA A 96 47.11 -15.99 9.02
C ALA A 96 45.94 -16.77 8.39
N GLN A 97 46.07 -18.10 8.30
CA GLN A 97 44.98 -18.96 7.78
C GLN A 97 43.68 -18.84 8.61
N ARG A 98 43.83 -18.73 9.94
CA ARG A 98 42.68 -18.51 10.84
C ARG A 98 41.99 -17.17 10.58
N LEU A 99 42.79 -16.10 10.34
CA LEU A 99 42.27 -14.76 10.05
C LEU A 99 41.54 -14.73 8.71
N VAL A 100 42.09 -15.27 7.64
CA VAL A 100 41.45 -15.41 6.32
C VAL A 100 40.12 -16.16 6.44
N LYS A 101 40.16 -17.32 7.12
CA LYS A 101 38.93 -18.10 7.32
C LYS A 101 37.85 -17.30 8.07
N LYS A 102 38.22 -16.56 9.11
CA LYS A 102 37.31 -15.71 9.87
C LYS A 102 36.73 -14.62 8.97
N ALA A 103 37.56 -13.85 8.27
CA ALA A 103 37.13 -12.77 7.38
C ALA A 103 36.20 -13.28 6.28
N SER A 104 36.48 -14.45 5.69
CA SER A 104 35.61 -15.06 4.68
C SER A 104 34.23 -15.47 5.23
N ILE A 105 34.15 -15.95 6.47
CA ILE A 105 32.90 -16.28 7.15
C ILE A 105 32.10 -15.00 7.44
N ASP A 106 32.79 -13.98 7.99
CA ASP A 106 32.18 -12.70 8.34
C ASP A 106 31.63 -11.99 7.10
N LEU A 107 32.34 -12.03 5.96
CA LEU A 107 31.88 -11.49 4.68
C LEU A 107 30.59 -12.18 4.18
N ARG A 108 30.55 -13.52 4.22
CA ARG A 108 29.34 -14.27 3.82
C ARG A 108 28.17 -13.99 4.74
N ALA A 109 28.40 -13.93 6.05
CA ALA A 109 27.37 -13.60 7.02
C ALA A 109 26.82 -12.19 6.81
N PHE A 110 27.70 -11.21 6.51
CA PHE A 110 27.31 -9.84 6.18
C PHE A 110 26.42 -9.79 4.94
N MET A 111 26.78 -10.47 3.85
CA MET A 111 25.98 -10.53 2.63
C MET A 111 24.59 -11.15 2.88
N GLY A 112 24.53 -12.28 3.56
CA GLY A 112 23.28 -12.97 3.85
C GLY A 112 22.36 -12.18 4.78
N LEU A 113 22.92 -11.45 5.75
CA LEU A 113 22.13 -10.61 6.66
C LEU A 113 21.57 -9.38 5.95
N ALA A 114 22.33 -8.78 5.04
CA ALA A 114 21.89 -7.61 4.27
C ALA A 114 20.67 -7.92 3.38
N ASP A 115 20.68 -9.03 2.65
CA ASP A 115 19.58 -9.48 1.81
C ASP A 115 18.28 -9.66 2.63
N MET A 116 18.39 -10.31 3.79
CA MET A 116 17.25 -10.47 4.69
C MET A 116 16.73 -9.14 5.26
N GLN A 117 17.63 -8.23 5.60
CA GLN A 117 17.26 -6.90 6.14
C GLN A 117 16.58 -6.06 5.07
N GLU A 118 17.10 -6.03 3.84
CA GLU A 118 16.51 -5.31 2.71
C GLU A 118 15.08 -5.78 2.45
N THR A 119 14.88 -7.09 2.32
CA THR A 119 13.55 -7.68 2.10
C THR A 119 12.57 -7.28 3.21
N ARG A 120 12.97 -7.41 4.48
CA ARG A 120 12.12 -7.05 5.62
C ARG A 120 11.80 -5.56 5.67
N THR A 121 12.77 -4.70 5.33
CA THR A 121 12.58 -3.24 5.32
C THR A 121 11.59 -2.84 4.24
N LYS A 122 11.73 -3.37 3.02
CA LYS A 122 10.78 -3.14 1.92
C LYS A 122 9.36 -3.59 2.29
N GLN A 123 9.21 -4.79 2.86
CA GLN A 123 7.90 -5.30 3.28
C GLN A 123 7.25 -4.41 4.35
N ARG A 124 8.00 -3.97 5.35
CA ARG A 124 7.50 -3.07 6.40
C ARG A 124 7.13 -1.70 5.87
N ALA A 125 7.93 -1.14 4.97
CA ALA A 125 7.64 0.14 4.33
C ALA A 125 6.36 0.06 3.51
N MET A 126 6.21 -0.96 2.67
CA MET A 126 5.01 -1.17 1.86
C MET A 126 3.76 -1.32 2.73
N LEU A 127 3.83 -2.13 3.80
CA LEU A 127 2.70 -2.32 4.70
C LEU A 127 2.33 -1.03 5.44
N ARG A 128 3.31 -0.25 5.89
CA ARG A 128 3.08 1.04 6.53
C ARG A 128 2.38 2.01 5.58
N ILE A 129 2.89 2.18 4.37
CA ILE A 129 2.32 3.08 3.35
C ILE A 129 0.91 2.64 2.96
N TYR A 130 0.68 1.35 2.78
CA TYR A 130 -0.66 0.82 2.53
C TYR A 130 -1.65 1.16 3.66
N ASN A 131 -1.24 1.03 4.92
CA ASN A 131 -2.07 1.41 6.05
C ASN A 131 -2.37 2.92 6.05
N HIS A 132 -1.38 3.77 5.76
CA HIS A 132 -1.61 5.22 5.63
C HIS A 132 -2.58 5.56 4.49
N ILE A 133 -2.47 4.89 3.33
CA ILE A 133 -3.42 5.05 2.21
C ILE A 133 -4.83 4.67 2.66
N ARG A 134 -4.98 3.54 3.35
CA ARG A 134 -6.28 3.08 3.86
C ARG A 134 -6.88 4.06 4.86
N ASP A 135 -6.06 4.54 5.81
CA ASP A 135 -6.53 5.45 6.86
C ASP A 135 -6.89 6.82 6.26
N ALA A 136 -6.07 7.36 5.34
CA ALA A 136 -6.38 8.58 4.58
C ALA A 136 -7.64 8.44 3.72
N SER A 137 -7.84 7.26 3.10
CA SER A 137 -9.06 6.97 2.34
C SER A 137 -10.30 6.96 3.23
N ALA A 138 -10.19 6.45 4.47
CA ALA A 138 -11.29 6.47 5.44
C ALA A 138 -11.61 7.90 5.89
N GLU A 139 -10.59 8.72 6.18
CA GLU A 139 -10.77 10.14 6.55
C GLU A 139 -11.44 10.95 5.43
N LEU A 140 -11.04 10.73 4.17
CA LEU A 140 -11.68 11.35 3.02
C LEU A 140 -13.12 10.86 2.83
N ALA A 141 -13.36 9.56 3.01
CA ALA A 141 -14.68 8.97 2.91
C ALA A 141 -15.65 9.57 3.95
N ASP A 142 -15.21 9.70 5.19
CA ASP A 142 -16.00 10.30 6.26
C ASP A 142 -16.28 11.79 5.99
N ARG A 143 -15.29 12.53 5.50
CA ARG A 143 -15.41 13.96 5.21
C ARG A 143 -16.37 14.25 4.04
N ASP A 144 -16.25 13.47 2.96
CA ASP A 144 -16.91 13.74 1.68
C ASP A 144 -18.16 12.88 1.46
N GLY A 145 -18.49 11.98 2.42
CA GLY A 145 -19.69 11.17 2.42
C GLY A 145 -19.65 9.94 1.52
N TYR A 146 -18.47 9.40 1.23
CA TYR A 146 -18.34 8.12 0.52
C TYR A 146 -18.62 6.96 1.48
N GLY A 147 -19.50 6.06 1.07
CA GLY A 147 -19.79 4.84 1.84
C GLY A 147 -18.86 3.68 1.50
N LEU A 148 -18.13 3.78 0.38
CA LEU A 148 -17.20 2.75 -0.07
C LEU A 148 -16.12 3.36 -0.99
N VAL A 149 -14.86 3.01 -0.73
CA VAL A 149 -13.72 3.31 -1.60
C VAL A 149 -13.15 1.99 -2.12
N ILE A 150 -13.11 1.81 -3.44
CA ILE A 150 -12.66 0.57 -4.09
C ILE A 150 -11.39 0.86 -4.88
N MET A 151 -10.44 -0.07 -4.83
CA MET A 151 -9.27 -0.02 -5.70
C MET A 151 -9.71 -0.29 -7.15
N ASP A 152 -9.44 0.69 -8.03
CA ASP A 152 -9.69 0.55 -9.48
C ASP A 152 -8.48 -0.13 -10.14
N ASP A 153 -8.70 -1.35 -10.56
CA ASP A 153 -7.74 -2.15 -11.31
C ASP A 153 -8.13 -2.32 -12.78
N SER A 154 -9.17 -1.59 -13.23
CA SER A 154 -9.68 -1.70 -14.60
C SER A 154 -8.70 -1.22 -15.67
N ALA A 155 -7.89 -0.20 -15.34
CA ALA A 155 -6.90 0.38 -16.25
C ALA A 155 -5.55 -0.34 -16.25
N ILE A 156 -5.28 -1.25 -15.33
CA ILE A 156 -4.02 -1.99 -15.27
C ILE A 156 -3.96 -2.97 -16.46
N PRO A 157 -2.99 -2.87 -17.39
CA PRO A 157 -2.92 -3.78 -18.52
C PRO A 157 -2.64 -5.23 -18.08
N ILE A 158 -3.24 -6.18 -18.78
CA ILE A 158 -2.85 -7.60 -18.65
C ILE A 158 -1.67 -7.80 -19.59
N PRO A 159 -0.52 -8.35 -19.10
CA PRO A 159 0.63 -8.58 -19.95
C PRO A 159 0.28 -9.56 -21.10
N GLU A 160 0.73 -9.26 -22.32
CA GLU A 160 0.47 -10.12 -23.50
C GLU A 160 1.15 -11.50 -23.37
N ASP A 161 2.23 -11.57 -22.59
CA ASP A 161 2.99 -12.80 -22.31
C ASP A 161 2.53 -13.51 -21.03
N SER A 162 1.40 -13.11 -20.44
CA SER A 162 0.85 -13.76 -19.25
C SER A 162 0.60 -15.25 -19.52
N ARG A 163 1.03 -16.09 -18.59
CA ARG A 163 0.81 -17.55 -18.65
C ARG A 163 -0.59 -17.97 -18.21
N ASP A 164 -1.30 -17.09 -17.51
CA ASP A 164 -2.65 -17.33 -16.98
C ASP A 164 -3.55 -16.09 -17.17
N VAL A 165 -3.84 -15.76 -18.42
CA VAL A 165 -4.70 -14.62 -18.78
C VAL A 165 -6.07 -14.71 -18.12
N LEU A 166 -6.65 -15.92 -17.99
CA LEU A 166 -7.95 -16.10 -17.34
C LEU A 166 -7.87 -15.84 -15.84
N GLY A 167 -6.79 -16.25 -15.19
CA GLY A 167 -6.51 -15.93 -13.79
C GLY A 167 -6.38 -14.42 -13.58
N ASP A 168 -5.62 -13.74 -14.43
CA ASP A 168 -5.45 -12.28 -14.38
C ASP A 168 -6.77 -11.54 -14.58
N ILE A 169 -7.61 -11.99 -15.52
CA ILE A 169 -8.96 -11.42 -15.71
C ILE A 169 -9.83 -11.67 -14.48
N SER A 170 -9.79 -12.89 -13.94
CA SER A 170 -10.62 -13.28 -12.78
C SER A 170 -10.20 -12.59 -11.47
N ALA A 171 -8.95 -12.13 -11.38
CA ALA A 171 -8.45 -11.37 -10.24
C ALA A 171 -8.95 -9.91 -10.23
N ARG A 172 -9.48 -9.41 -11.35
CA ARG A 172 -10.01 -8.05 -11.47
C ARG A 172 -11.22 -7.85 -10.56
N ARG A 173 -11.22 -6.76 -9.83
CA ARG A 173 -12.31 -6.35 -8.95
C ARG A 173 -13.24 -5.37 -9.64
N VAL A 174 -12.69 -4.54 -10.54
CA VAL A 174 -13.40 -3.50 -11.27
C VAL A 174 -13.22 -3.73 -12.77
N LEU A 175 -14.33 -3.85 -13.51
CA LEU A 175 -14.31 -3.95 -14.98
C LEU A 175 -14.34 -2.55 -15.62
N TYR A 176 -15.05 -1.64 -14.97
CA TYR A 176 -15.23 -0.27 -15.42
C TYR A 176 -15.56 0.64 -14.24
N ALA A 177 -14.94 1.79 -14.17
CA ALA A 177 -15.33 2.89 -13.29
C ALA A 177 -15.40 4.18 -14.10
N SER A 178 -16.42 5.01 -13.80
CA SER A 178 -16.48 6.36 -14.36
C SER A 178 -15.40 7.23 -13.72
N SER A 179 -14.76 8.08 -14.52
CA SER A 179 -13.78 9.06 -14.01
C SER A 179 -14.35 10.03 -12.96
N THR A 180 -15.68 10.15 -12.90
CA THR A 180 -16.37 10.95 -11.88
C THR A 180 -16.32 10.32 -10.49
N LEU A 181 -15.98 9.03 -10.39
CA LEU A 181 -15.84 8.29 -9.13
C LEU A 181 -14.38 8.28 -8.64
N ASP A 182 -13.44 8.68 -9.50
CA ASP A 182 -12.01 8.64 -9.21
C ASP A 182 -11.61 9.77 -8.26
N ILE A 183 -11.19 9.39 -7.04
CA ILE A 183 -10.64 10.31 -6.02
C ILE A 183 -9.13 10.18 -5.86
N THR A 184 -8.45 9.52 -6.78
CA THR A 184 -6.99 9.25 -6.71
C THR A 184 -6.20 10.53 -6.49
N GLN A 185 -6.45 11.58 -7.28
CA GLN A 185 -5.70 12.83 -7.14
C GLN A 185 -5.98 13.52 -5.81
N MET A 186 -7.22 13.49 -5.34
CA MET A 186 -7.60 14.07 -4.05
C MET A 186 -6.89 13.35 -2.89
N LEU A 187 -6.79 12.02 -2.96
CA LEU A 187 -6.09 11.22 -1.97
C LEU A 187 -4.57 11.51 -1.98
N ILE A 188 -3.94 11.61 -3.16
CA ILE A 188 -2.53 11.97 -3.32
C ILE A 188 -2.26 13.34 -2.69
N ASP A 189 -3.04 14.35 -3.04
CA ASP A 189 -2.86 15.72 -2.54
C ASP A 189 -3.04 15.81 -1.03
N TYR A 190 -4.03 15.09 -0.50
CA TYR A 190 -4.28 15.00 0.93
C TYR A 190 -3.09 14.39 1.68
N MET A 191 -2.63 13.20 1.26
CA MET A 191 -1.52 12.51 1.90
C MET A 191 -0.20 13.29 1.78
N ASN A 192 0.09 13.85 0.61
CA ASN A 192 1.29 14.65 0.40
C ASN A 192 1.29 15.95 1.22
N THR A 193 0.10 16.52 1.49
CA THR A 193 -0.02 17.67 2.37
C THR A 193 0.25 17.30 3.82
N GLN A 194 -0.30 16.19 4.29
CA GLN A 194 0.00 15.68 5.64
C GLN A 194 1.49 15.33 5.79
N TRP A 195 2.07 14.68 4.79
CA TRP A 195 3.49 14.32 4.80
C TRP A 195 4.39 15.56 4.94
N ARG A 196 4.15 16.59 4.14
CA ARG A 196 4.89 17.86 4.19
C ARG A 196 4.73 18.55 5.53
N ALA A 197 3.53 18.58 6.07
CA ALA A 197 3.27 19.17 7.39
C ALA A 197 4.05 18.47 8.52
N ALA A 198 4.21 17.14 8.42
CA ALA A 198 4.93 16.36 9.42
C ALA A 198 6.47 16.41 9.27
N HIS A 199 7.00 16.64 8.07
CA HIS A 199 8.43 16.55 7.76
C HIS A 199 9.10 17.87 7.39
N GLY A 200 8.36 18.98 7.40
CA GLY A 200 8.88 20.33 7.29
C GLY A 200 9.48 20.67 5.92
N ASN A 201 8.62 20.80 4.91
CA ASN A 201 9.00 21.36 3.61
C ASN A 201 7.94 22.34 3.13
#